data_91c3f0b59f9c927980d0859eb7e78ead
#
_entry.id   91c3f0b59f9c927980d0859eb7e78ead
#
_cell.length_a   1.000
_cell.length_b   1.000
_cell.length_c   1.000
_cell.angle_alpha   90.00
_cell.angle_beta   90.00
_cell.angle_gamma   90.00
#
_symmetry.space_group_name_H-M   'P 1'
#
loop_
_entity.id
_entity.type
_entity.pdbx_description
1 polymer ?
#
loop_
_entity_poly.entity_id
_entity_poly.type
_entity_poly.pdbx_seq_one_letter_code
_entity_poly.pdbx_strand_id
1 'polypeptide(L)'
;MEDEYNYIVSGLERSGTSMMMQILYRGGFPVAFDKSRPPNEHNPKGYYELEGGKIINRLMDGTFPMEKYRGKFIKITAYGLKFLPKGKYKIIYMVRNIDEIMDSMEKMSGPIDREVEKPLFEKLNRFAMRLLEKRDDIEYIVVKYNDVIKNPKKEIERVNEFLGGRLDVDSAVQAVDPKLYRNVREK
;
A
#
# COMPACT_ATOMS: atom_id res chain seq x y z
N MET A 1 -15.43 17.17 -13.30
CA MET A 1 -15.56 15.77 -13.75
C MET A 1 -15.40 14.87 -12.56
N GLU A 2 -16.32 13.97 -12.31
CA GLU A 2 -16.13 12.94 -11.30
C GLU A 2 -14.95 12.07 -11.72
N ASP A 3 -14.11 11.74 -10.75
CA ASP A 3 -12.94 10.88 -11.01
C ASP A 3 -13.42 9.46 -11.33
N GLU A 4 -13.09 8.95 -12.50
CA GLU A 4 -13.54 7.64 -12.96
C GLU A 4 -12.79 6.46 -12.31
N TYR A 5 -11.63 6.75 -11.70
CA TYR A 5 -10.74 5.73 -11.17
C TYR A 5 -11.05 5.37 -9.73
N ASN A 6 -10.88 4.09 -9.45
CA ASN A 6 -10.66 3.59 -8.10
C ASN A 6 -9.15 3.57 -7.83
N TYR A 7 -8.71 4.29 -6.81
CA TYR A 7 -7.30 4.37 -6.45
C TYR A 7 -6.98 3.42 -5.32
N ILE A 8 -5.91 2.64 -5.46
CA ILE A 8 -5.53 1.61 -4.48
C ILE A 8 -4.05 1.73 -4.15
N VAL A 9 -3.73 1.72 -2.86
CA VAL A 9 -2.41 1.35 -2.37
C VAL A 9 -2.43 -0.12 -1.99
N SER A 10 -1.54 -0.90 -2.56
CA SER A 10 -1.45 -2.33 -2.31
C SER A 10 -0.01 -2.78 -2.08
N GLY A 11 0.17 -4.01 -1.69
CA GLY A 11 1.43 -4.67 -1.41
C GLY A 11 1.25 -5.79 -0.39
N LEU A 12 2.32 -6.50 -0.10
CA LEU A 12 2.35 -7.43 1.03
C LEU A 12 2.17 -6.67 2.36
N GLU A 13 1.72 -7.36 3.38
CA GLU A 13 1.76 -6.79 4.73
C GLU A 13 3.20 -6.36 5.09
N ARG A 14 3.34 -5.26 5.80
CA ARG A 14 4.64 -4.68 6.21
C ARG A 14 5.55 -4.20 5.07
N SER A 15 5.03 -4.06 3.85
CA SER A 15 5.78 -3.54 2.69
C SER A 15 5.82 -2.01 2.56
N GLY A 16 5.19 -1.27 3.49
CA GLY A 16 5.16 0.19 3.46
C GLY A 16 3.85 0.80 2.93
N THR A 17 2.77 0.02 2.86
CA THR A 17 1.47 0.51 2.40
C THR A 17 0.92 1.64 3.27
N SER A 18 1.08 1.58 4.59
CA SER A 18 0.68 2.68 5.49
C SER A 18 1.49 3.96 5.23
N MET A 19 2.80 3.85 5.00
CA MET A 19 3.65 4.99 4.65
C MET A 19 3.15 5.66 3.36
N MET A 20 2.84 4.89 2.34
CA MET A 20 2.34 5.43 1.08
C MET A 20 0.98 6.12 1.27
N MET A 21 0.06 5.55 2.05
CA MET A 21 -1.20 6.20 2.38
C MET A 21 -0.98 7.55 3.09
N GLN A 22 -0.01 7.62 4.00
CA GLN A 22 0.36 8.87 4.70
C GLN A 22 0.95 9.91 3.74
N ILE A 23 1.80 9.49 2.81
CA ILE A 23 2.37 10.34 1.75
C ILE A 23 1.25 10.96 0.92
N LEU A 24 0.32 10.15 0.43
CA LEU A 24 -0.81 10.60 -0.37
C LEU A 24 -1.71 11.57 0.40
N TYR A 25 -2.04 11.23 1.64
CA TYR A 25 -2.85 12.08 2.51
C TYR A 25 -2.19 13.44 2.76
N ARG A 26 -0.91 13.46 3.11
CA ARG A 26 -0.13 14.69 3.31
C ARG A 26 0.02 15.51 2.04
N GLY A 27 0.16 14.85 0.90
CA GLY A 27 0.22 15.49 -0.42
C GLY A 27 -1.14 15.99 -0.93
N GLY A 28 -2.20 15.90 -0.12
CA GLY A 28 -3.52 16.45 -0.44
C GLY A 28 -4.37 15.58 -1.36
N PHE A 29 -3.95 14.33 -1.65
CA PHE A 29 -4.82 13.42 -2.39
C PHE A 29 -5.92 12.86 -1.47
N PRO A 30 -7.16 12.74 -1.94
CA PRO A 30 -8.23 12.14 -1.15
C PRO A 30 -7.91 10.70 -0.75
N VAL A 31 -8.00 10.41 0.55
CA VAL A 31 -7.73 9.09 1.14
C VAL A 31 -8.92 8.68 2.00
N ALA A 32 -9.40 7.46 1.83
CA ALA A 32 -10.47 6.92 2.64
C ALA A 32 -9.93 5.96 3.71
N PHE A 33 -10.22 6.24 4.95
CA PHE A 33 -9.91 5.40 6.11
C PHE A 33 -10.88 5.69 7.25
N ASP A 34 -10.94 4.82 8.22
CA ASP A 34 -11.73 5.00 9.43
C ASP A 34 -10.89 4.81 10.71
N LYS A 35 -11.53 4.85 11.85
CA LYS A 35 -10.86 4.70 13.15
C LYS A 35 -10.85 3.27 13.68
N SER A 36 -11.20 2.28 12.88
CA SER A 36 -11.32 0.88 13.28
C SER A 36 -9.99 0.25 13.69
N ARG A 37 -8.87 0.78 13.18
CA ARG A 37 -7.51 0.40 13.58
C ARG A 37 -6.68 1.63 13.94
N PRO A 38 -6.64 2.02 15.22
CA PRO A 38 -5.91 3.21 15.67
C PRO A 38 -4.40 3.03 15.56
N PRO A 39 -3.63 4.14 15.56
CA PRO A 39 -2.18 4.10 15.67
C PRO A 39 -1.72 3.34 16.92
N ASN A 40 -0.54 2.71 16.84
CA ASN A 40 0.12 2.05 17.96
C ASN A 40 1.65 2.18 17.86
N GLU A 41 2.39 1.54 18.76
CA GLU A 41 3.86 1.58 18.79
C GLU A 41 4.53 1.04 17.52
N HIS A 42 3.88 0.10 16.80
CA HIS A 42 4.37 -0.47 15.55
C HIS A 42 4.09 0.41 14.33
N ASN A 43 3.09 1.29 14.43
CA ASN A 43 2.75 2.28 13.41
C ASN A 43 2.15 3.54 14.05
N PRO A 44 3.00 4.41 14.63
CA PRO A 44 2.55 5.57 15.38
C PRO A 44 1.84 6.64 14.52
N LYS A 45 2.06 6.64 13.20
CA LYS A 45 1.39 7.56 12.27
C LYS A 45 0.05 7.04 11.74
N GLY A 46 -0.35 5.81 12.09
CA GLY A 46 -1.62 5.20 11.72
C GLY A 46 -1.56 4.28 10.50
N TYR A 47 -2.56 3.42 10.43
CA TYR A 47 -2.65 2.36 9.41
C TYR A 47 -3.39 2.80 8.15
N TYR A 48 -4.26 3.81 8.24
CA TYR A 48 -5.07 4.31 7.12
C TYR A 48 -5.85 3.18 6.43
N GLU A 49 -6.58 2.41 7.20
CA GLU A 49 -7.37 1.28 6.74
C GLU A 49 -8.87 1.53 6.92
N LEU A 50 -9.66 0.83 6.14
CA LEU A 50 -11.11 0.71 6.33
C LEU A 50 -11.43 -0.61 7.04
N GLU A 51 -12.38 -0.58 7.96
CA GLU A 51 -12.89 -1.77 8.65
C GLU A 51 -11.77 -2.61 9.32
N GLY A 52 -10.71 -1.96 9.81
CA GLY A 52 -9.55 -2.63 10.42
C GLY A 52 -8.76 -3.53 9.47
N GLY A 53 -8.80 -3.24 8.16
CA GLY A 53 -8.20 -4.07 7.12
C GLY A 53 -9.06 -5.26 6.69
N LYS A 54 -10.28 -5.39 7.22
CA LYS A 54 -11.17 -6.54 6.95
C LYS A 54 -12.02 -6.40 5.70
N ILE A 55 -11.86 -5.33 4.91
CA ILE A 55 -12.60 -5.12 3.66
C ILE A 55 -12.42 -6.26 2.66
N ILE A 56 -11.36 -7.05 2.81
CA ILE A 56 -11.09 -8.22 1.97
C ILE A 56 -12.25 -9.23 2.00
N ASN A 57 -12.88 -9.44 3.15
CA ASN A 57 -14.03 -10.34 3.27
C ASN A 57 -15.19 -9.85 2.40
N ARG A 58 -15.44 -8.54 2.41
CA ARG A 58 -16.49 -7.92 1.60
C ARG A 58 -16.14 -7.85 0.11
N LEU A 59 -14.85 -7.80 -0.23
CA LEU A 59 -14.41 -7.97 -1.62
C LEU A 59 -14.65 -9.41 -2.08
N MET A 60 -14.39 -10.41 -1.24
CA MET A 60 -14.58 -11.82 -1.55
C MET A 60 -16.04 -12.17 -1.82
N ASP A 61 -16.97 -11.63 -1.04
CA ASP A 61 -18.42 -11.86 -1.18
C ASP A 61 -19.11 -10.85 -2.11
N GLY A 62 -18.37 -9.90 -2.70
CA GLY A 62 -18.88 -8.91 -3.64
C GLY A 62 -19.73 -7.81 -3.03
N THR A 63 -19.70 -7.64 -1.70
CA THR A 63 -20.52 -6.63 -0.99
C THR A 63 -19.77 -5.31 -0.74
N PHE A 64 -18.48 -5.23 -1.09
CA PHE A 64 -17.72 -3.99 -0.90
C PHE A 64 -18.10 -2.94 -1.96
N PRO A 65 -18.56 -1.76 -1.55
CA PRO A 65 -19.08 -0.74 -2.47
C PRO A 65 -17.94 0.09 -3.08
N MET A 66 -17.19 -0.47 -4.03
CA MET A 66 -16.04 0.18 -4.68
C MET A 66 -16.38 1.58 -5.22
N GLU A 67 -17.57 1.75 -5.78
CA GLU A 67 -18.05 3.01 -6.36
C GLU A 67 -18.11 4.18 -5.36
N LYS A 68 -18.30 3.91 -4.07
CA LYS A 68 -18.29 4.94 -3.01
C LYS A 68 -16.91 5.54 -2.76
N TYR A 69 -15.87 4.87 -3.22
CA TYR A 69 -14.49 5.26 -3.00
C TYR A 69 -13.80 5.76 -4.26
N ARG A 70 -14.52 5.94 -5.38
CA ARG A 70 -13.96 6.58 -6.57
C ARG A 70 -13.34 7.92 -6.24
N GLY A 71 -12.21 8.21 -6.87
CA GLY A 71 -11.45 9.43 -6.63
C GLY A 71 -10.67 9.46 -5.30
N LYS A 72 -10.75 8.40 -4.49
CA LYS A 72 -10.05 8.30 -3.20
C LYS A 72 -9.15 7.08 -3.17
N PHE A 73 -7.97 7.22 -2.57
CA PHE A 73 -7.16 6.04 -2.27
C PHE A 73 -7.76 5.22 -1.13
N ILE A 74 -7.82 3.91 -1.34
CA ILE A 74 -8.07 2.92 -0.30
C ILE A 74 -6.90 1.94 -0.23
N LYS A 75 -6.67 1.33 0.93
CA LYS A 75 -5.65 0.31 1.11
C LYS A 75 -6.26 -1.07 0.97
N ILE A 76 -5.71 -1.87 0.06
CA ILE A 76 -6.07 -3.28 -0.14
C ILE A 76 -4.77 -4.09 -0.20
N THR A 77 -4.63 -5.11 0.66
CA THR A 77 -3.45 -5.99 0.63
C THR A 77 -3.34 -6.77 -0.67
N ALA A 78 -2.14 -7.27 -0.99
CA ALA A 78 -1.86 -8.01 -2.22
C ALA A 78 -2.86 -9.17 -2.48
N TYR A 79 -3.25 -9.90 -1.43
CA TYR A 79 -4.24 -10.97 -1.54
C TYR A 79 -5.62 -10.48 -2.00
N GLY A 80 -6.02 -9.28 -1.59
CA GLY A 80 -7.31 -8.67 -1.94
C GLY A 80 -7.44 -8.30 -3.41
N LEU A 81 -6.34 -8.08 -4.12
CA LEU A 81 -6.37 -7.67 -5.52
C LEU A 81 -7.09 -8.67 -6.43
N LYS A 82 -7.06 -9.96 -6.12
CA LYS A 82 -7.74 -10.99 -6.92
C LYS A 82 -9.26 -10.90 -6.88
N PHE A 83 -9.81 -10.21 -5.89
CA PHE A 83 -11.26 -10.06 -5.71
C PHE A 83 -11.79 -8.73 -6.24
N LEU A 84 -10.95 -7.90 -6.84
CA LEU A 84 -11.39 -6.65 -7.46
C LEU A 84 -12.35 -6.94 -8.62
N PRO A 85 -13.57 -6.37 -8.62
CA PRO A 85 -14.47 -6.46 -9.77
C PRO A 85 -13.83 -5.79 -11.01
N LYS A 86 -14.43 -5.96 -12.17
CA LYS A 86 -14.07 -5.18 -13.35
C LYS A 86 -14.30 -3.68 -13.08
N GLY A 87 -13.38 -2.83 -13.54
CA GLY A 87 -13.45 -1.41 -13.26
C GLY A 87 -12.36 -0.61 -13.96
N LYS A 88 -12.09 0.59 -13.47
CA LYS A 88 -10.91 1.40 -13.84
C LYS A 88 -10.09 1.65 -12.59
N TYR A 89 -8.86 1.21 -12.58
CA TYR A 89 -8.01 1.25 -11.41
C TYR A 89 -6.68 1.95 -11.66
N LYS A 90 -6.25 2.75 -10.69
CA LYS A 90 -4.86 3.20 -10.55
C LYS A 90 -4.29 2.64 -9.25
N ILE A 91 -3.27 1.80 -9.35
CA ILE A 91 -2.72 1.07 -8.21
C ILE A 91 -1.26 1.45 -7.97
N ILE A 92 -0.96 1.88 -6.76
CA ILE A 92 0.42 2.00 -6.27
C ILE A 92 0.74 0.71 -5.53
N TYR A 93 1.62 -0.11 -6.08
CA TYR A 93 2.01 -1.39 -5.51
C TYR A 93 3.36 -1.27 -4.80
N MET A 94 3.32 -1.40 -3.47
CA MET A 94 4.50 -1.32 -2.62
C MET A 94 5.25 -2.64 -2.59
N VAL A 95 6.56 -2.60 -2.81
CA VAL A 95 7.45 -3.75 -2.65
C VAL A 95 8.54 -3.46 -1.63
N ARG A 96 8.94 -4.49 -0.89
CA ARG A 96 10.00 -4.44 0.10
C ARG A 96 10.73 -5.77 0.14
N ASN A 97 11.99 -5.76 0.56
CA ASN A 97 12.76 -6.98 0.80
C ASN A 97 11.98 -7.90 1.75
N ILE A 98 11.78 -9.16 1.34
CA ILE A 98 10.96 -10.11 2.11
C ILE A 98 11.57 -10.41 3.49
N ASP A 99 12.91 -10.46 3.60
CA ASP A 99 13.55 -10.68 4.90
C ASP A 99 13.32 -9.51 5.86
N GLU A 100 13.28 -8.26 5.34
CA GLU A 100 12.89 -7.09 6.15
C GLU A 100 11.41 -7.13 6.56
N ILE A 101 10.54 -7.67 5.70
CA ILE A 101 9.13 -7.92 6.05
C ILE A 101 9.05 -8.92 7.19
N MET A 102 9.79 -10.05 7.10
CA MET A 102 9.84 -11.07 8.16
C MET A 102 10.35 -10.47 9.48
N ASP A 103 11.43 -9.68 9.45
CA ASP A 103 11.94 -8.97 10.63
C ASP A 103 10.88 -8.05 11.26
N SER A 104 10.12 -7.35 10.42
CA SER A 104 9.04 -6.45 10.87
C SER A 104 7.85 -7.21 11.47
N MET A 105 7.52 -8.38 10.93
CA MET A 105 6.45 -9.23 11.45
C MET A 105 6.82 -9.82 12.80
N GLU A 106 8.05 -10.32 12.95
CA GLU A 106 8.54 -10.88 14.23
C GLU A 106 8.53 -9.83 15.35
N LYS A 107 8.90 -8.58 15.04
CA LYS A 107 8.83 -7.49 16.01
C LYS A 107 7.40 -7.15 16.44
N MET A 108 6.44 -7.32 15.54
CA MET A 108 5.05 -6.99 15.82
C MET A 108 4.30 -8.13 16.54
N SER A 109 4.55 -9.37 16.15
CA SER A 109 3.72 -10.52 16.53
C SER A 109 4.50 -11.62 17.28
N GLY A 110 5.81 -11.45 17.49
CA GLY A 110 6.68 -12.48 18.03
C GLY A 110 7.22 -13.45 16.95
N PRO A 111 7.93 -14.49 17.37
CA PRO A 111 8.61 -15.41 16.45
C PRO A 111 7.67 -16.00 15.40
N ILE A 112 8.15 -16.08 14.15
CA ILE A 112 7.44 -16.68 13.02
C ILE A 112 8.28 -17.81 12.42
N ASP A 113 7.63 -18.77 11.78
CA ASP A 113 8.32 -19.81 10.99
C ASP A 113 8.68 -19.26 9.60
N ARG A 114 9.90 -18.76 9.47
CA ARG A 114 10.37 -18.15 8.20
C ARG A 114 10.48 -19.14 7.06
N GLU A 115 10.70 -20.42 7.32
CA GLU A 115 10.77 -21.45 6.29
C GLU A 115 9.40 -21.66 5.63
N VAL A 116 8.34 -21.44 6.40
CA VAL A 116 6.96 -21.51 5.91
C VAL A 116 6.49 -20.16 5.35
N GLU A 117 6.66 -19.10 6.12
CA GLU A 117 6.09 -17.77 5.79
C GLU A 117 6.75 -17.11 4.59
N LYS A 118 8.08 -17.15 4.49
CA LYS A 118 8.81 -16.48 3.41
C LYS A 118 8.40 -16.98 2.01
N PRO A 119 8.35 -18.29 1.72
CA PRO A 119 7.90 -18.80 0.43
C PRO A 119 6.45 -18.42 0.10
N LEU A 120 5.56 -18.35 1.11
CA LEU A 120 4.17 -17.93 0.93
C LEU A 120 4.10 -16.45 0.51
N PHE A 121 4.86 -15.58 1.16
CA PHE A 121 4.94 -14.16 0.82
C PHE A 121 5.52 -13.94 -0.57
N GLU A 122 6.59 -14.65 -0.92
CA GLU A 122 7.16 -14.61 -2.27
C GLU A 122 6.16 -15.06 -3.34
N LYS A 123 5.44 -16.14 -3.07
CA LYS A 123 4.39 -16.65 -3.98
C LYS A 123 3.26 -15.64 -4.15
N LEU A 124 2.80 -15.04 -3.05
CA LEU A 124 1.75 -14.03 -3.08
C LEU A 124 2.19 -12.78 -3.85
N ASN A 125 3.42 -12.32 -3.64
CA ASN A 125 3.96 -11.17 -4.35
C ASN A 125 4.03 -11.43 -5.87
N ARG A 126 4.56 -12.60 -6.28
CA ARG A 126 4.58 -12.99 -7.70
C ARG A 126 3.18 -13.10 -8.30
N PHE A 127 2.22 -13.62 -7.55
CA PHE A 127 0.83 -13.70 -7.98
C PHE A 127 0.24 -12.29 -8.21
N ALA A 128 0.40 -11.39 -7.24
CA ALA A 128 -0.10 -10.02 -7.33
C ALA A 128 0.51 -9.27 -8.53
N MET A 129 1.83 -9.37 -8.73
CA MET A 129 2.51 -8.74 -9.86
C MET A 129 1.97 -9.25 -11.21
N ARG A 130 1.78 -10.56 -11.36
CA ARG A 130 1.20 -11.14 -12.58
C ARG A 130 -0.25 -10.69 -12.81
N LEU A 131 -1.02 -10.50 -11.74
CA LEU A 131 -2.38 -10.00 -11.83
C LEU A 131 -2.40 -8.57 -12.35
N LEU A 132 -1.54 -7.71 -11.82
CA LEU A 132 -1.41 -6.32 -12.27
C LEU A 132 -1.01 -6.24 -13.76
N GLU A 133 -0.08 -7.09 -14.20
CA GLU A 133 0.37 -7.14 -15.59
C GLU A 133 -0.72 -7.63 -16.57
N LYS A 134 -1.59 -8.55 -16.12
CA LYS A 134 -2.58 -9.19 -16.99
C LYS A 134 -3.90 -8.46 -17.12
N ARG A 135 -4.25 -7.61 -16.16
CA ARG A 135 -5.53 -6.91 -16.16
C ARG A 135 -5.42 -5.61 -16.96
N ASP A 136 -6.19 -5.52 -18.03
CA ASP A 136 -6.30 -4.37 -18.93
C ASP A 136 -7.05 -3.17 -18.33
N ASP A 137 -7.77 -3.37 -17.25
CA ASP A 137 -8.51 -2.36 -16.49
C ASP A 137 -7.71 -1.77 -15.31
N ILE A 138 -6.42 -2.12 -15.21
CA ILE A 138 -5.51 -1.64 -14.16
C ILE A 138 -4.32 -0.90 -14.76
N GLU A 139 -4.16 0.37 -14.39
CA GLU A 139 -2.90 1.10 -14.49
C GLU A 139 -2.17 0.97 -13.15
N TYR A 140 -0.87 0.69 -13.15
CA TYR A 140 -0.13 0.55 -11.89
C TYR A 140 1.30 1.07 -11.96
N ILE A 141 1.82 1.40 -10.79
CA ILE A 141 3.22 1.74 -10.55
C ILE A 141 3.76 0.92 -9.40
N VAL A 142 4.95 0.37 -9.56
CA VAL A 142 5.66 -0.33 -8.48
C VAL A 142 6.58 0.66 -7.76
N VAL A 143 6.46 0.71 -6.44
CA VAL A 143 7.25 1.59 -5.58
C VAL A 143 7.99 0.75 -4.53
N LYS A 144 9.31 0.89 -4.50
CA LYS A 144 10.15 0.20 -3.51
C LYS A 144 10.22 1.01 -2.22
N TYR A 145 9.90 0.37 -1.12
CA TYR A 145 9.94 0.98 0.21
C TYR A 145 11.29 1.64 0.50
N ASN A 146 12.39 0.92 0.23
CA ASN A 146 13.73 1.41 0.52
C ASN A 146 14.11 2.62 -0.34
N ASP A 147 13.62 2.70 -1.58
CA ASP A 147 13.88 3.84 -2.46
C ASP A 147 13.15 5.09 -1.95
N VAL A 148 11.91 4.95 -1.46
CA VAL A 148 11.18 6.07 -0.82
C VAL A 148 11.92 6.59 0.40
N ILE A 149 12.50 5.70 1.22
CA ILE A 149 13.26 6.13 2.40
C ILE A 149 14.57 6.83 2.01
N LYS A 150 15.29 6.31 1.03
CA LYS A 150 16.58 6.84 0.58
C LYS A 150 16.44 8.15 -0.20
N ASN A 151 15.45 8.23 -1.07
CA ASN A 151 15.23 9.35 -1.99
C ASN A 151 13.75 9.74 -2.03
N PRO A 152 13.17 10.23 -0.92
CA PRO A 152 11.73 10.44 -0.81
C PRO A 152 11.18 11.38 -1.89
N LYS A 153 11.86 12.50 -2.16
CA LYS A 153 11.41 13.47 -3.14
C LYS A 153 11.31 12.86 -4.53
N LYS A 154 12.36 12.17 -4.98
CA LYS A 154 12.39 11.52 -6.31
C LYS A 154 11.28 10.50 -6.48
N GLU A 155 11.06 9.63 -5.49
CA GLU A 155 10.04 8.60 -5.59
C GLU A 155 8.62 9.19 -5.52
N ILE A 156 8.42 10.24 -4.71
CA ILE A 156 7.13 10.92 -4.63
C ILE A 156 6.84 11.72 -5.91
N GLU A 157 7.84 12.34 -6.54
CA GLU A 157 7.70 12.97 -7.87
C GLU A 157 7.26 11.94 -8.93
N ARG A 158 7.82 10.74 -8.93
CA ARG A 158 7.44 9.64 -9.82
C ARG A 158 6.00 9.18 -9.58
N VAL A 159 5.58 9.08 -8.31
CA VAL A 159 4.19 8.81 -7.95
C VAL A 159 3.27 9.95 -8.40
N ASN A 160 3.69 11.20 -8.22
CA ASN A 160 2.92 12.36 -8.64
C ASN A 160 2.71 12.41 -10.15
N GLU A 161 3.72 12.08 -10.94
CA GLU A 161 3.60 11.96 -12.41
C GLU A 161 2.56 10.89 -12.79
N PHE A 162 2.63 9.71 -12.17
CA PHE A 162 1.62 8.63 -12.36
C PHE A 162 0.20 9.09 -12.03
N LEU A 163 0.04 10.00 -11.06
CA LEU A 163 -1.24 10.57 -10.64
C LEU A 163 -1.66 11.83 -11.42
N GLY A 164 -0.91 12.20 -12.45
CA GLY A 164 -1.21 13.38 -13.28
C GLY A 164 -0.93 14.73 -12.60
N GLY A 165 0.06 14.79 -11.71
CA GLY A 165 0.51 16.04 -11.08
C GLY A 165 -0.40 16.54 -9.94
N ARG A 166 -1.14 15.67 -9.28
CA ARG A 166 -2.18 16.03 -8.30
C ARG A 166 -1.68 16.13 -6.85
N LEU A 167 -0.39 15.83 -6.58
CA LEU A 167 0.18 15.90 -5.24
C LEU A 167 0.93 17.20 -5.00
N ASP A 168 0.79 17.76 -3.81
CA ASP A 168 1.79 18.65 -3.24
C ASP A 168 2.98 17.80 -2.77
N VAL A 169 4.03 17.76 -3.61
CA VAL A 169 5.20 16.91 -3.38
C VAL A 169 5.94 17.31 -2.11
N ASP A 170 6.11 18.61 -1.84
CA ASP A 170 6.87 19.09 -0.67
C ASP A 170 6.16 18.73 0.64
N SER A 171 4.84 18.84 0.68
CA SER A 171 4.03 18.37 1.82
C SER A 171 4.06 16.85 1.95
N ALA A 172 4.00 16.11 0.84
CA ALA A 172 4.04 14.65 0.82
C ALA A 172 5.37 14.09 1.37
N VAL A 173 6.50 14.70 1.02
CA VAL A 173 7.84 14.32 1.50
C VAL A 173 7.94 14.36 3.02
N GLN A 174 7.25 15.31 3.68
CA GLN A 174 7.26 15.43 5.14
C GLN A 174 6.60 14.23 5.86
N ALA A 175 5.84 13.40 5.15
CA ALA A 175 5.29 12.17 5.73
C ALA A 175 6.36 11.10 5.95
N VAL A 176 7.45 11.13 5.19
CA VAL A 176 8.53 10.16 5.28
C VAL A 176 9.40 10.48 6.49
N ASP A 177 9.45 9.56 7.45
CA ASP A 177 10.26 9.67 8.65
C ASP A 177 11.32 8.55 8.68
N PRO A 178 12.59 8.87 8.38
CA PRO A 178 13.67 7.88 8.38
C PRO A 178 13.87 7.19 9.72
N LYS A 179 13.48 7.83 10.84
CA LYS A 179 13.59 7.25 12.19
C LYS A 179 12.65 6.09 12.42
N LEU A 180 11.56 6.00 11.66
CA LEU A 180 10.64 4.86 11.70
C LEU A 180 11.09 3.66 10.85
N TYR A 181 12.21 3.81 10.16
CA TYR A 181 12.84 2.80 9.33
C TYR A 181 13.72 1.87 10.17
N ARG A 182 13.11 0.86 10.77
CA ARG A 182 13.73 0.06 11.81
C ARG A 182 14.31 -1.28 11.37
N ASN A 183 14.04 -1.74 10.15
CA ASN A 183 14.36 -3.09 9.69
C ASN A 183 15.00 -3.05 8.30
N VAL A 184 16.11 -2.30 8.17
CA VAL A 184 16.90 -2.23 6.94
C VAL A 184 17.95 -3.33 6.96
N ARG A 185 17.99 -4.11 5.89
CA ARG A 185 19.15 -4.92 5.56
C ARG A 185 19.92 -4.22 4.45
N GLU A 186 21.05 -3.67 4.79
CA GLU A 186 22.01 -3.21 3.78
C GLU A 186 22.51 -4.44 3.01
N LYS A 187 22.55 -4.32 1.66
CA LYS A 187 23.20 -5.29 0.81
C LYS A 187 24.68 -5.04 0.81
#